data_e49b860089d53645953f787a6215e528
#
_entry.id   e49b860089d53645953f787a6215e528
#
_cell.length_a   1.000
_cell.length_b   1.000
_cell.length_c   1.000
_cell.angle_alpha   90.00
_cell.angle_beta   90.00
_cell.angle_gamma   90.00
#
_symmetry.space_group_name_H-M   'P 1'
#
loop_
_entity.id
_entity.type
_entity.pdbx_description
1 polymer ?
#
loop_
_entity_poly.entity_id
_entity_poly.type
_entity_poly.pdbx_seq_one_letter_code
_entity_poly.pdbx_strand_id
1 'polypeptide(L)'
;IHYVGDVIAKKGKTTVGWNEILEGGLAPDAVVMSWQGTAGGITAAKSGHRVIMPPSGYSYYNNLQSRNQRQITHQGYLPLEKVYKYDIIPDELTPEQASNIIGAQAWPWTEYSLTTGKEGMALFPRLSALAENAWSQPAKKDWERFLRKMREQFERNARWESRF
;
A
#
# COMPACT_ATOMS: atom_id res chain seq x y z
N ILE A 1 18.58 2.72 -15.89
CA ILE A 1 18.16 3.33 -14.60
C ILE A 1 19.07 4.51 -14.25
N HIS A 2 20.41 4.35 -14.15
CA HIS A 2 21.36 5.42 -13.77
C HIS A 2 21.19 6.71 -14.60
N TYR A 3 21.20 6.61 -15.93
CA TYR A 3 21.03 7.78 -16.81
C TYR A 3 19.76 8.59 -16.49
N VAL A 4 18.64 7.92 -16.30
CA VAL A 4 17.37 8.58 -15.95
C VAL A 4 17.46 9.20 -14.55
N GLY A 5 18.05 8.49 -13.59
CA GLY A 5 18.31 9.01 -12.26
C GLY A 5 19.14 10.28 -12.27
N ASP A 6 20.21 10.32 -13.03
CA ASP A 6 21.09 11.50 -13.20
C ASP A 6 20.32 12.70 -13.79
N VAL A 7 19.46 12.46 -14.78
CA VAL A 7 18.63 13.52 -15.38
C VAL A 7 17.65 14.08 -14.36
N ILE A 8 17.02 13.21 -13.56
CA ILE A 8 16.08 13.58 -12.51
C ILE A 8 16.78 14.38 -11.41
N ALA A 9 17.94 13.88 -10.94
CA ALA A 9 18.75 14.53 -9.91
C ALA A 9 19.23 15.92 -10.33
N LYS A 10 19.66 16.11 -11.58
CA LYS A 10 20.00 17.44 -12.14
C LYS A 10 18.86 18.45 -12.11
N LYS A 11 17.61 17.98 -11.97
CA LYS A 11 16.42 18.80 -11.79
C LYS A 11 16.01 18.97 -10.33
N GLY A 12 16.85 18.55 -9.38
CA GLY A 12 16.57 18.60 -7.95
C GLY A 12 15.41 17.69 -7.52
N LYS A 13 15.18 16.58 -8.24
CA LYS A 13 14.12 15.61 -7.97
C LYS A 13 14.71 14.27 -7.57
N THR A 14 13.94 13.49 -6.82
CA THR A 14 14.28 12.12 -6.41
C THR A 14 13.61 11.12 -7.35
N THR A 15 14.35 10.11 -7.77
CA THR A 15 13.81 8.98 -8.52
C THR A 15 12.98 8.09 -7.60
N VAL A 16 11.75 7.79 -8.00
CA VAL A 16 10.92 6.75 -7.37
C VAL A 16 10.63 5.70 -8.43
N GLY A 17 10.91 4.45 -8.15
CA GLY A 17 10.68 3.36 -9.10
C GLY A 17 10.21 2.08 -8.43
N TRP A 18 9.58 1.23 -9.24
CA TRP A 18 9.19 -0.10 -8.82
C TRP A 18 10.43 -0.93 -8.48
N ASN A 19 10.26 -2.01 -7.73
CA ASN A 19 11.40 -2.81 -7.25
C ASN A 19 12.26 -3.44 -8.37
N GLU A 20 11.82 -3.44 -9.62
CA GLU A 20 12.63 -3.83 -10.79
C GLU A 20 13.84 -2.90 -11.01
N ILE A 21 13.83 -1.69 -10.46
CA ILE A 21 15.00 -0.81 -10.52
C ILE A 21 16.22 -1.37 -9.77
N LEU A 22 16.00 -2.34 -8.87
CA LEU A 22 17.06 -3.06 -8.17
C LEU A 22 17.97 -3.83 -9.13
N GLU A 23 17.44 -4.36 -10.22
CA GLU A 23 18.18 -5.17 -11.20
C GLU A 23 19.25 -4.36 -11.94
N GLY A 24 18.99 -3.07 -12.15
CA GLY A 24 19.91 -2.18 -12.89
C GLY A 24 20.83 -1.34 -12.03
N GLY A 25 20.82 -1.56 -10.71
CA GLY A 25 21.47 -0.72 -9.72
C GLY A 25 20.70 0.59 -9.45
N LEU A 26 20.74 1.04 -8.20
CA LEU A 26 19.99 2.20 -7.74
C LEU A 26 20.83 3.49 -7.87
N ALA A 27 20.18 4.59 -8.25
CA ALA A 27 20.73 5.92 -8.00
C ALA A 27 20.84 6.15 -6.47
N PRO A 28 21.82 6.91 -5.98
CA PRO A 28 22.12 6.99 -4.53
C PRO A 28 20.94 7.38 -3.64
N ASP A 29 20.01 8.19 -4.14
CA ASP A 29 18.85 8.70 -3.41
C ASP A 29 17.51 8.09 -3.86
N ALA A 30 17.56 7.06 -4.71
CA ALA A 30 16.36 6.43 -5.25
C ALA A 30 15.46 5.84 -4.16
N VAL A 31 14.15 5.99 -4.34
CA VAL A 31 13.11 5.38 -3.50
C VAL A 31 12.57 4.16 -4.23
N VAL A 32 12.49 3.04 -3.55
CA VAL A 32 12.00 1.77 -4.11
C VAL A 32 10.56 1.51 -3.67
N MET A 33 9.68 1.20 -4.61
CA MET A 33 8.31 0.76 -4.36
C MET A 33 8.22 -0.76 -4.56
N SER A 34 8.05 -1.51 -3.45
CA SER A 34 8.13 -2.98 -3.46
C SER A 34 6.77 -3.63 -3.68
N TRP A 35 6.34 -3.75 -4.94
CA TRP A 35 5.02 -4.30 -5.30
C TRP A 35 5.01 -5.83 -5.47
N GLN A 36 6.11 -6.43 -5.92
CA GLN A 36 6.22 -7.89 -6.16
C GLN A 36 6.34 -8.71 -4.87
N GLY A 37 6.11 -8.10 -3.72
CA GLY A 37 6.26 -8.68 -2.39
C GLY A 37 7.10 -7.79 -1.50
N THR A 38 7.55 -8.32 -0.37
CA THR A 38 8.36 -7.56 0.61
C THR A 38 9.87 -7.66 0.35
N ALA A 39 10.33 -8.69 -0.33
CA ALA A 39 11.76 -9.01 -0.47
C ALA A 39 12.58 -7.88 -1.13
N GLY A 40 12.07 -7.27 -2.21
CA GLY A 40 12.74 -6.13 -2.85
C GLY A 40 12.86 -4.93 -1.93
N GLY A 41 11.80 -4.64 -1.18
CA GLY A 41 11.80 -3.56 -0.18
C GLY A 41 12.79 -3.82 0.97
N ILE A 42 12.85 -5.05 1.47
CA ILE A 42 13.81 -5.46 2.50
C ILE A 42 15.24 -5.27 1.99
N THR A 43 15.53 -5.71 0.76
CA THR A 43 16.85 -5.54 0.13
C THR A 43 17.23 -4.06 0.02
N ALA A 44 16.30 -3.22 -0.46
CA ALA A 44 16.54 -1.79 -0.59
C ALA A 44 16.74 -1.10 0.77
N ALA A 45 15.91 -1.43 1.77
CA ALA A 45 16.03 -0.89 3.13
C ALA A 45 17.36 -1.26 3.80
N LYS A 46 17.80 -2.51 3.64
CA LYS A 46 19.12 -2.97 4.13
C LYS A 46 20.28 -2.27 3.44
N SER A 47 20.10 -1.79 2.21
CA SER A 47 21.08 -1.02 1.45
C SER A 47 21.00 0.50 1.70
N GLY A 48 20.16 0.95 2.64
CA GLY A 48 20.04 2.36 3.04
C GLY A 48 19.10 3.19 2.13
N HIS A 49 18.38 2.57 1.21
CA HIS A 49 17.42 3.26 0.37
C HIS A 49 16.04 3.38 1.03
N ARG A 50 15.38 4.52 0.83
CA ARG A 50 14.00 4.71 1.25
C ARG A 50 13.07 3.78 0.47
N VAL A 51 12.06 3.25 1.15
CA VAL A 51 11.16 2.24 0.60
C VAL A 51 9.70 2.58 0.90
N ILE A 52 8.84 2.43 -0.09
CA ILE A 52 7.40 2.33 0.06
C ILE A 52 7.03 0.85 -0.07
N MET A 53 6.20 0.33 0.84
CA MET A 53 5.85 -1.10 0.92
C MET A 53 4.41 -1.36 0.48
N PRO A 54 4.11 -1.41 -0.84
CA PRO A 54 2.81 -1.78 -1.38
C PRO A 54 2.79 -3.20 -1.98
N PRO A 55 3.11 -4.27 -1.25
CA PRO A 55 3.15 -5.60 -1.85
C PRO A 55 1.76 -6.00 -2.37
N SER A 56 1.71 -6.55 -3.58
CA SER A 56 0.47 -6.83 -4.31
C SER A 56 -0.53 -7.68 -3.52
N GLY A 57 -0.03 -8.60 -2.70
CA GLY A 57 -0.85 -9.45 -1.82
C GLY A 57 -1.65 -8.72 -0.75
N TYR A 58 -1.35 -7.44 -0.48
CA TYR A 58 -2.01 -6.60 0.54
C TYR A 58 -2.48 -5.26 0.00
N SER A 59 -2.04 -4.84 -1.18
CA SER A 59 -2.19 -3.48 -1.69
C SER A 59 -2.98 -3.37 -2.98
N TYR A 60 -3.29 -4.48 -3.67
CA TYR A 60 -4.06 -4.49 -4.91
C TYR A 60 -5.57 -4.48 -4.63
N TYR A 61 -6.14 -3.28 -4.53
CA TYR A 61 -7.54 -3.07 -4.14
C TYR A 61 -8.54 -3.30 -5.27
N ASN A 62 -8.08 -3.53 -6.49
CA ASN A 62 -8.87 -4.07 -7.59
C ASN A 62 -9.21 -5.57 -7.43
N ASN A 63 -8.68 -6.25 -6.39
CA ASN A 63 -9.09 -7.60 -5.99
C ASN A 63 -10.43 -7.59 -5.22
N LEU A 64 -11.15 -8.71 -5.23
CA LEU A 64 -12.40 -8.90 -4.50
C LEU A 64 -12.20 -8.72 -2.99
N GLN A 65 -13.11 -8.00 -2.33
CA GLN A 65 -13.15 -7.90 -0.86
C GLN A 65 -13.94 -9.04 -0.22
N SER A 66 -14.94 -9.56 -0.94
CA SER A 66 -15.79 -10.66 -0.52
C SER A 66 -15.92 -11.69 -1.62
N ARG A 67 -15.99 -12.97 -1.26
CA ARG A 67 -16.23 -14.07 -2.20
C ARG A 67 -17.63 -14.03 -2.83
N ASN A 68 -18.55 -13.29 -2.23
CA ASN A 68 -19.92 -13.11 -2.74
C ASN A 68 -20.05 -11.94 -3.74
N GLN A 69 -18.98 -11.18 -3.97
CA GLN A 69 -18.98 -10.14 -4.99
C GLN A 69 -19.02 -10.78 -6.40
N ARG A 70 -19.99 -10.32 -7.22
CA ARG A 70 -20.16 -10.78 -8.62
C ARG A 70 -19.58 -9.79 -9.63
N GLN A 71 -18.63 -8.97 -9.21
CA GLN A 71 -18.02 -7.97 -10.07
C GLN A 71 -16.86 -8.55 -10.86
N ILE A 72 -16.66 -8.08 -12.08
CA ILE A 72 -15.44 -8.36 -12.84
C ILE A 72 -14.30 -7.58 -12.15
N THR A 73 -13.27 -8.32 -11.76
CA THR A 73 -12.09 -7.78 -11.08
C THR A 73 -10.84 -8.52 -11.55
N HIS A 74 -9.71 -8.21 -11.01
CA HIS A 74 -8.42 -8.89 -11.28
C HIS A 74 -8.32 -10.30 -10.63
N GLN A 75 -9.44 -10.99 -10.40
CA GLN A 75 -9.55 -12.38 -9.92
C GLN A 75 -8.87 -12.73 -8.58
N GLY A 76 -8.20 -11.78 -7.92
CA GLY A 76 -7.63 -11.99 -6.59
C GLY A 76 -8.67 -11.79 -5.48
N TYR A 77 -8.31 -12.21 -4.26
CA TYR A 77 -9.11 -12.01 -3.07
C TYR A 77 -8.30 -11.32 -1.97
N LEU A 78 -8.74 -10.12 -1.59
CA LEU A 78 -8.09 -9.30 -0.58
C LEU A 78 -9.14 -8.76 0.40
N PRO A 79 -9.51 -9.54 1.44
CA PRO A 79 -10.47 -9.11 2.44
C PRO A 79 -9.88 -8.03 3.36
N LEU A 80 -10.77 -7.25 3.99
CA LEU A 80 -10.43 -6.19 4.93
C LEU A 80 -9.48 -6.65 6.04
N GLU A 81 -9.77 -7.81 6.64
CA GLU A 81 -8.96 -8.36 7.74
C GLU A 81 -7.52 -8.62 7.32
N LYS A 82 -7.30 -9.10 6.09
CA LYS A 82 -5.96 -9.33 5.56
C LYS A 82 -5.17 -8.02 5.41
N VAL A 83 -5.82 -6.95 4.96
CA VAL A 83 -5.19 -5.62 4.90
C VAL A 83 -4.88 -5.10 6.30
N TYR A 84 -5.81 -5.25 7.25
CA TYR A 84 -5.61 -4.82 8.63
C TYR A 84 -4.46 -5.54 9.34
N LYS A 85 -4.26 -6.82 9.04
CA LYS A 85 -3.18 -7.65 9.62
C LYS A 85 -1.83 -7.46 8.93
N TYR A 86 -1.77 -6.67 7.86
CA TYR A 86 -0.50 -6.42 7.18
C TYR A 86 0.43 -5.56 8.03
N ASP A 87 1.63 -6.05 8.26
CA ASP A 87 2.69 -5.31 8.91
C ASP A 87 3.59 -4.66 7.85
N ILE A 88 3.55 -3.31 7.81
CA ILE A 88 4.24 -2.50 6.79
C ILE A 88 5.76 -2.60 6.96
N ILE A 89 6.22 -2.74 8.21
CA ILE A 89 7.63 -2.89 8.56
C ILE A 89 7.92 -4.37 8.80
N PRO A 90 8.70 -5.04 7.94
CA PRO A 90 9.07 -6.44 8.16
C PRO A 90 9.94 -6.63 9.41
N ASP A 91 9.66 -7.68 10.18
CA ASP A 91 10.40 -8.04 11.40
C ASP A 91 11.89 -8.37 11.17
N GLU A 92 12.26 -8.64 9.91
CA GLU A 92 13.63 -8.98 9.50
C GLU A 92 14.57 -7.75 9.47
N LEU A 93 14.03 -6.54 9.64
CA LEU A 93 14.79 -5.30 9.61
C LEU A 93 15.20 -4.88 11.02
N THR A 94 16.45 -4.43 11.15
CA THR A 94 16.85 -3.73 12.38
C THR A 94 16.12 -2.39 12.50
N PRO A 95 16.03 -1.77 13.70
CA PRO A 95 15.40 -0.46 13.87
C PRO A 95 15.95 0.63 12.93
N GLU A 96 17.27 0.60 12.66
CA GLU A 96 17.92 1.51 11.73
C GLU A 96 17.44 1.27 10.28
N GLN A 97 17.42 0.02 9.83
CA GLN A 97 16.96 -0.36 8.51
C GLN A 97 15.44 -0.10 8.34
N ALA A 98 14.65 -0.35 9.39
CA ALA A 98 13.22 -0.08 9.43
C ALA A 98 12.89 1.41 9.24
N SER A 99 13.76 2.32 9.68
CA SER A 99 13.59 3.77 9.47
C SER A 99 13.59 4.17 7.98
N ASN A 100 14.12 3.32 7.11
CA ASN A 100 14.08 3.50 5.67
C ASN A 100 12.70 3.17 5.05
N ILE A 101 11.81 2.49 5.78
CA ILE A 101 10.43 2.26 5.33
C ILE A 101 9.63 3.54 5.58
N ILE A 102 9.34 4.28 4.52
CA ILE A 102 8.67 5.60 4.62
C ILE A 102 7.15 5.51 4.52
N GLY A 103 6.60 4.35 4.25
CA GLY A 103 5.16 4.12 4.24
C GLY A 103 4.70 2.97 3.35
N ALA A 104 3.40 2.96 3.09
CA ALA A 104 2.72 2.00 2.23
C ALA A 104 1.79 2.70 1.24
N GLN A 105 1.28 1.97 0.25
CA GLN A 105 0.40 2.50 -0.77
C GLN A 105 -0.64 1.46 -1.17
N ALA A 106 -1.83 1.90 -1.58
CA ALA A 106 -2.87 1.07 -2.17
C ALA A 106 -2.97 1.34 -3.68
N TRP A 107 -3.34 0.30 -4.44
CA TRP A 107 -3.46 0.32 -5.88
C TRP A 107 -4.87 -0.07 -6.33
N PRO A 108 -5.76 0.88 -6.59
CA PRO A 108 -7.02 0.63 -7.27
C PRO A 108 -6.79 0.69 -8.79
N TRP A 109 -6.17 -0.33 -9.38
CA TRP A 109 -6.02 -0.42 -10.82
C TRP A 109 -7.39 -0.43 -11.51
N THR A 110 -7.54 0.37 -12.57
CA THR A 110 -8.84 0.77 -13.12
C THR A 110 -9.31 -0.05 -14.32
N GLU A 111 -8.61 -1.12 -14.71
CA GLU A 111 -8.93 -1.93 -15.89
C GLU A 111 -10.39 -2.42 -15.92
N TYR A 112 -10.98 -2.67 -14.74
CA TYR A 112 -12.36 -3.14 -14.59
C TYR A 112 -13.25 -2.13 -13.86
N SER A 113 -12.78 -0.90 -13.65
CA SER A 113 -13.50 0.13 -12.92
C SER A 113 -14.07 1.16 -13.88
N LEU A 114 -15.39 1.10 -14.09
CA LEU A 114 -16.10 1.93 -15.06
C LEU A 114 -16.76 3.17 -14.43
N THR A 115 -16.79 3.26 -13.10
CA THR A 115 -17.48 4.34 -12.39
C THR A 115 -16.77 4.69 -11.09
N THR A 116 -16.89 5.96 -10.65
CA THR A 116 -16.35 6.43 -9.36
C THR A 116 -16.92 5.69 -8.16
N GLY A 117 -18.20 5.26 -8.22
CA GLY A 117 -18.80 4.44 -7.18
C GLY A 117 -18.13 3.07 -7.05
N LYS A 118 -17.71 2.47 -8.17
CA LYS A 118 -16.97 1.20 -8.15
C LYS A 118 -15.56 1.38 -7.55
N GLU A 119 -14.90 2.51 -7.83
CA GLU A 119 -13.63 2.88 -7.22
C GLU A 119 -13.77 3.05 -5.70
N GLY A 120 -14.79 3.77 -5.25
CA GLY A 120 -15.08 3.92 -3.82
C GLY A 120 -15.28 2.57 -3.13
N MET A 121 -16.07 1.67 -3.75
CA MET A 121 -16.27 0.31 -3.25
C MET A 121 -14.97 -0.52 -3.25
N ALA A 122 -14.06 -0.29 -4.19
CA ALA A 122 -12.77 -0.97 -4.22
C ALA A 122 -11.83 -0.46 -3.11
N LEU A 123 -11.85 0.83 -2.83
CA LEU A 123 -10.99 1.46 -1.84
C LEU A 123 -11.46 1.18 -0.40
N PHE A 124 -12.73 1.41 -0.12
CA PHE A 124 -13.26 1.33 1.24
C PHE A 124 -13.95 -0.02 1.53
N PRO A 125 -13.81 -0.52 2.77
CA PRO A 125 -13.09 0.07 3.92
C PRO A 125 -11.59 -0.24 3.99
N ARG A 126 -11.01 -0.92 3.00
CA ARG A 126 -9.60 -1.39 3.03
C ARG A 126 -8.60 -0.24 3.17
N LEU A 127 -8.87 0.92 2.56
CA LEU A 127 -8.01 2.10 2.69
C LEU A 127 -7.96 2.60 4.14
N SER A 128 -9.07 2.49 4.88
CA SER A 128 -9.09 2.80 6.32
C SER A 128 -8.23 1.85 7.13
N ALA A 129 -8.19 0.56 6.76
CA ALA A 129 -7.32 -0.42 7.40
C ALA A 129 -5.83 -0.13 7.11
N LEU A 130 -5.50 0.25 5.88
CA LEU A 130 -4.13 0.65 5.53
C LEU A 130 -3.71 1.91 6.30
N ALA A 131 -4.62 2.88 6.41
CA ALA A 131 -4.37 4.11 7.18
C ALA A 131 -4.13 3.81 8.67
N GLU A 132 -4.91 2.91 9.27
CA GLU A 132 -4.69 2.46 10.66
C GLU A 132 -3.31 1.80 10.80
N ASN A 133 -2.90 0.96 9.84
CA ASN A 133 -1.59 0.30 9.85
C ASN A 133 -0.43 1.29 9.72
N ALA A 134 -0.58 2.31 8.89
CA ALA A 134 0.46 3.31 8.67
C ALA A 134 0.59 4.31 9.84
N TRP A 135 -0.49 4.52 10.59
CA TRP A 135 -0.56 5.53 11.66
C TRP A 135 -0.38 4.96 13.05
N SER A 136 -0.91 3.76 13.30
CA SER A 136 -0.95 3.18 14.65
C SER A 136 0.27 2.30 14.94
N GLN A 137 0.77 2.39 16.16
CA GLN A 137 1.79 1.45 16.63
C GLN A 137 1.23 0.01 16.60
N PRO A 138 1.98 -0.99 16.14
CA PRO A 138 1.51 -2.38 16.04
C PRO A 138 0.89 -2.91 17.35
N ALA A 139 1.52 -2.64 18.49
CA ALA A 139 1.04 -3.05 19.82
C ALA A 139 -0.30 -2.42 20.24
N LYS A 140 -0.77 -1.37 19.55
CA LYS A 140 -2.03 -0.70 19.82
C LYS A 140 -3.13 -1.09 18.84
N LYS A 141 -2.84 -1.97 17.87
CA LYS A 141 -3.84 -2.45 16.91
C LYS A 141 -4.83 -3.39 17.63
N ASP A 142 -6.12 -3.19 17.37
CA ASP A 142 -7.21 -3.97 17.94
C ASP A 142 -8.33 -4.08 16.88
N TRP A 143 -8.53 -5.27 16.37
CA TRP A 143 -9.47 -5.55 15.27
C TRP A 143 -10.91 -5.20 15.62
N GLU A 144 -11.37 -5.56 16.81
CA GLU A 144 -12.75 -5.29 17.22
C GLU A 144 -13.00 -3.79 17.42
N ARG A 145 -12.03 -3.08 17.98
CA ARG A 145 -12.08 -1.61 18.09
C ARG A 145 -12.09 -0.97 16.70
N PHE A 146 -11.27 -1.47 15.77
CA PHE A 146 -11.25 -0.99 14.39
C PHE A 146 -12.62 -1.19 13.72
N LEU A 147 -13.23 -2.38 13.85
CA LEU A 147 -14.55 -2.64 13.28
C LEU A 147 -15.64 -1.72 13.84
N ARG A 148 -15.62 -1.44 15.16
CA ARG A 148 -16.56 -0.46 15.75
C ARG A 148 -16.39 0.92 15.14
N LYS A 149 -15.16 1.42 15.03
CA LYS A 149 -14.87 2.71 14.37
C LYS A 149 -15.31 2.75 12.90
N MET A 150 -15.17 1.64 12.19
CA MET A 150 -15.63 1.55 10.80
C MET A 150 -17.15 1.69 10.68
N ARG A 151 -17.94 1.11 11.59
CA ARG A 151 -19.39 1.30 11.61
C ARG A 151 -19.77 2.77 11.79
N GLU A 152 -19.16 3.46 12.74
CA GLU A 152 -19.35 4.90 12.95
C GLU A 152 -18.92 5.73 11.72
N GLN A 153 -17.86 5.32 11.04
CA GLN A 153 -17.39 5.99 9.82
C GLN A 153 -18.39 5.81 8.67
N PHE A 154 -18.97 4.63 8.49
CA PHE A 154 -19.99 4.38 7.48
C PHE A 154 -21.25 5.23 7.74
N GLU A 155 -21.69 5.35 8.99
CA GLU A 155 -22.82 6.22 9.36
C GLU A 155 -22.53 7.68 9.04
N ARG A 156 -21.30 8.17 9.30
CA ARG A 156 -20.89 9.53 8.93
C ARG A 156 -20.85 9.73 7.41
N ASN A 157 -20.30 8.78 6.68
CA ASN A 157 -20.24 8.85 5.22
C ASN A 157 -21.63 8.85 4.59
N ALA A 158 -22.57 8.06 5.12
CA ALA A 158 -23.95 8.05 4.65
C ALA A 158 -24.63 9.44 4.82
N ARG A 159 -24.31 10.17 5.89
CA ARG A 159 -24.82 11.54 6.09
C ARG A 159 -24.28 12.56 5.10
N TRP A 160 -23.13 12.29 4.49
CA TRP A 160 -22.51 13.15 3.47
C TRP A 160 -22.85 12.73 2.05
N GLU A 161 -23.88 11.87 1.88
CA GLU A 161 -24.28 11.33 0.60
C GLU A 161 -23.14 10.62 -0.18
N SER A 162 -22.09 10.30 0.51
CA SER A 162 -20.99 9.53 -0.07
C SER A 162 -21.48 8.09 -0.33
N ARG A 163 -21.63 7.73 -1.59
CA ARG A 163 -22.10 6.41 -2.06
C ARG A 163 -20.96 5.40 -1.98
N PHE A 164 -20.59 4.99 -0.78
CA PHE A 164 -19.62 3.92 -0.56
C PHE A 164 -20.33 2.65 -0.08
#